data_35f6c7fa4cb2ac7577206f8ba8cbad17
#
_entry.id   35f6c7fa4cb2ac7577206f8ba8cbad17
#
_cell.length_a   1.000
_cell.length_b   1.000
_cell.length_c   1.000
_cell.angle_alpha   90.00
_cell.angle_beta   90.00
_cell.angle_gamma   90.00
#
_symmetry.space_group_name_H-M   'P 1'
#
loop_
_entity.id
_entity.type
_entity.pdbx_description
1 polymer ?
#
loop_
_entity_poly.entity_id
_entity_poly.type
_entity_poly.pdbx_seq_one_letter_code
_entity_poly.pdbx_strand_id
1 'polypeptide(L)'
;REYFEGRAKIILICSIPQDVFIAAGATVKPSLVFFKRFTEEEEKQYSECVKQAQDEKRAEKQSQIDELNVEKEKLSDSKTREDKARVKAIQKQLAFIEEQIIEEAKPRVKELFDYEIPIALVNDAGITTTGAVSENNELPKLEKEFAAYNDKVKLWQHHDYSILYEYNVGTDGSIVRTFNEKEDVLTW
;
A
#
# COMPACT_ATOMS: atom_id res chain seq x y z
N ARG A 1 -2.40 7.31 -0.79
CA ARG A 1 -1.71 6.39 -1.70
C ARG A 1 -0.29 6.11 -1.21
N GLU A 2 0.54 7.11 -0.99
CA GLU A 2 1.94 6.99 -0.51
C GLU A 2 2.07 6.24 0.82
N TYR A 3 1.07 6.37 1.71
CA TYR A 3 1.08 5.66 3.00
C TYR A 3 1.10 4.13 2.87
N PHE A 4 0.43 3.59 1.85
CA PHE A 4 0.35 2.14 1.61
C PHE A 4 1.50 1.59 0.77
N GLU A 5 2.22 2.47 0.06
CA GLU A 5 3.34 2.07 -0.77
C GLU A 5 4.48 1.52 0.09
N GLY A 6 4.92 0.31 -0.20
CA GLY A 6 5.93 -0.41 0.59
C GLY A 6 5.44 -1.01 1.92
N ARG A 7 4.12 -1.01 2.18
CA ARG A 7 3.53 -1.54 3.42
C ARG A 7 2.41 -2.54 3.20
N ALA A 8 1.75 -2.47 2.04
CA ALA A 8 0.60 -3.31 1.75
C ALA A 8 0.48 -3.62 0.26
N LYS A 9 -0.03 -4.81 -0.04
CA LYS A 9 -0.47 -5.21 -1.38
C LYS A 9 -1.97 -4.99 -1.54
N ILE A 10 -2.37 -4.56 -2.73
CA ILE A 10 -3.77 -4.62 -3.14
C ILE A 10 -4.06 -6.07 -3.54
N ILE A 11 -5.02 -6.71 -2.90
CA ILE A 11 -5.38 -8.11 -3.16
C ILE A 11 -6.63 -8.26 -4.02
N LEU A 12 -7.48 -7.23 -4.07
CA LEU A 12 -8.67 -7.18 -4.92
C LEU A 12 -9.13 -5.74 -5.08
N ILE A 13 -9.55 -5.38 -6.29
CA ILE A 13 -10.33 -4.17 -6.56
C ILE A 13 -11.68 -4.61 -7.11
N CYS A 14 -12.76 -4.24 -6.43
CA CYS A 14 -14.12 -4.56 -6.84
C CYS A 14 -14.88 -3.26 -7.16
N SER A 15 -15.26 -3.07 -8.43
CA SER A 15 -16.15 -1.97 -8.82
C SER A 15 -17.59 -2.39 -8.54
N ILE A 16 -18.33 -1.60 -7.77
CA ILE A 16 -19.73 -1.84 -7.42
C ILE A 16 -20.64 -0.93 -8.25
N PRO A 17 -21.87 -1.35 -8.56
CA PRO A 17 -22.81 -0.53 -9.32
C PRO A 17 -23.23 0.71 -8.52
N GLN A 18 -23.62 1.74 -9.26
CA GLN A 18 -24.09 3.02 -8.70
C GLN A 18 -25.36 2.84 -7.87
N ASP A 19 -26.18 1.85 -8.20
CA ASP A 19 -27.50 1.60 -7.60
C ASP A 19 -27.43 1.43 -6.08
N VAL A 20 -26.32 0.91 -5.57
CA VAL A 20 -26.10 0.70 -4.13
C VAL A 20 -26.28 1.96 -3.28
N PHE A 21 -25.98 3.15 -3.85
CA PHE A 21 -26.00 4.40 -3.11
C PHE A 21 -27.10 5.37 -3.54
N ILE A 22 -27.84 5.07 -4.63
CA ILE A 22 -28.90 5.94 -5.13
C ILE A 22 -30.01 6.11 -4.09
N ALA A 23 -30.42 5.04 -3.42
CA ALA A 23 -31.44 5.10 -2.36
C ALA A 23 -31.00 5.98 -1.18
N ALA A 24 -29.71 6.14 -0.94
CA ALA A 24 -29.14 7.05 0.06
C ALA A 24 -28.89 8.46 -0.48
N GLY A 25 -29.34 8.77 -1.70
CA GLY A 25 -29.21 10.09 -2.33
C GLY A 25 -27.84 10.37 -2.96
N ALA A 26 -26.96 9.36 -3.10
CA ALA A 26 -25.64 9.52 -3.68
C ALA A 26 -25.57 8.87 -5.08
N THR A 27 -25.20 9.65 -6.10
CA THR A 27 -25.04 9.18 -7.49
C THR A 27 -23.56 8.91 -7.80
N VAL A 28 -22.94 8.03 -7.00
CA VAL A 28 -21.51 7.68 -7.13
C VAL A 28 -21.35 6.21 -7.53
N LYS A 29 -20.35 5.93 -8.34
CA LYS A 29 -19.93 4.55 -8.65
C LYS A 29 -18.69 4.24 -7.79
N PRO A 30 -18.84 3.52 -6.67
CA PRO A 30 -17.73 3.22 -5.78
C PRO A 30 -16.90 2.04 -6.26
N SER A 31 -15.70 1.94 -5.69
CA SER A 31 -14.88 0.75 -5.79
C SER A 31 -14.41 0.36 -4.39
N LEU A 32 -14.52 -0.91 -4.06
CA LEU A 32 -13.92 -1.49 -2.87
C LEU A 32 -12.50 -1.90 -3.21
N VAL A 33 -11.56 -1.51 -2.36
CA VAL A 33 -10.16 -1.90 -2.50
C VAL A 33 -9.74 -2.66 -1.25
N PHE A 34 -9.32 -3.90 -1.45
CA PHE A 34 -8.89 -4.77 -0.38
C PHE A 34 -7.37 -4.79 -0.32
N PHE A 35 -6.82 -4.55 0.85
CA PHE A 35 -5.39 -4.49 1.11
C PHE A 35 -4.99 -5.60 2.08
N LYS A 36 -3.83 -6.19 1.82
CA LYS A 36 -3.10 -7.04 2.74
C LYS A 36 -1.83 -6.31 3.18
N ARG A 37 -1.57 -6.26 4.47
CA ARG A 37 -0.26 -5.79 4.97
C ARG A 37 0.84 -6.72 4.47
N PHE A 38 2.00 -6.18 4.17
CA PHE A 38 3.17 -6.98 3.84
C PHE A 38 3.54 -7.90 5.00
N THR A 39 3.98 -9.10 4.68
CA THR A 39 4.72 -9.95 5.60
C THR A 39 6.14 -9.40 5.77
N GLU A 40 6.87 -9.84 6.78
CA GLU A 40 8.28 -9.47 6.96
C GLU A 40 9.15 -9.81 5.74
N GLU A 41 8.85 -10.93 5.08
CA GLU A 41 9.53 -11.34 3.84
C GLU A 41 9.21 -10.41 2.67
N GLU A 42 7.95 -10.00 2.52
CA GLU A 42 7.52 -9.06 1.50
C GLU A 42 8.11 -7.66 1.73
N GLU A 43 8.19 -7.21 2.99
CA GLU A 43 8.84 -5.94 3.35
C GLU A 43 10.33 -5.98 2.99
N LYS A 44 11.01 -7.08 3.28
CA LYS A 44 12.41 -7.27 2.93
C LYS A 44 12.62 -7.26 1.43
N GLN A 45 11.83 -8.04 0.68
CA GLN A 45 11.86 -8.06 -0.78
C GLN A 45 11.64 -6.67 -1.37
N TYR A 46 10.62 -5.94 -0.89
CA TYR A 46 10.34 -4.59 -1.36
C TYR A 46 11.52 -3.65 -1.10
N SER A 47 12.11 -3.71 0.10
CA SER A 47 13.28 -2.90 0.47
C SER A 47 14.50 -3.21 -0.43
N GLU A 48 14.72 -4.47 -0.77
CA GLU A 48 15.78 -4.88 -1.71
C GLU A 48 15.52 -4.32 -3.12
N CYS A 49 14.28 -4.38 -3.61
CA CYS A 49 13.89 -3.78 -4.89
C CYS A 49 14.09 -2.26 -4.91
N VAL A 50 13.72 -1.56 -3.82
CA VAL A 50 13.93 -0.11 -3.67
C VAL A 50 15.42 0.21 -3.72
N LYS A 51 16.23 -0.52 -2.96
CA LYS A 51 17.68 -0.33 -2.94
C LYS A 51 18.28 -0.54 -4.32
N GLN A 52 17.94 -1.64 -4.97
CA GLN A 52 18.43 -1.93 -6.32
C GLN A 52 18.07 -0.83 -7.31
N ALA A 53 16.81 -0.39 -7.35
CA ALA A 53 16.37 0.66 -8.26
C ALA A 53 17.08 2.01 -8.00
N GLN A 54 17.30 2.34 -6.72
CA GLN A 54 18.03 3.54 -6.34
C GLN A 54 19.52 3.44 -6.70
N ASP A 55 20.15 2.28 -6.50
CA ASP A 55 21.55 2.06 -6.86
C ASP A 55 21.73 2.17 -8.39
N GLU A 56 20.80 1.63 -9.20
CA GLU A 56 20.80 1.78 -10.66
C GLU A 56 20.75 3.27 -11.04
N LYS A 57 19.85 4.07 -10.45
CA LYS A 57 19.72 5.50 -10.72
C LYS A 57 20.88 6.33 -10.18
N ARG A 58 21.45 5.94 -9.05
CA ARG A 58 22.64 6.57 -8.49
C ARG A 58 23.84 6.38 -9.40
N ALA A 59 24.02 5.18 -9.98
CA ALA A 59 25.11 4.91 -10.92
C ALA A 59 25.03 5.82 -12.15
N GLU A 60 23.82 6.13 -12.67
CA GLU A 60 23.64 7.06 -13.78
C GLU A 60 24.11 8.50 -13.44
N LYS A 61 24.00 8.92 -12.18
CA LYS A 61 24.35 10.27 -11.68
C LYS A 61 25.70 10.32 -10.96
N GLN A 62 26.42 9.20 -10.89
CA GLN A 62 27.64 9.07 -10.08
C GLN A 62 28.70 10.11 -10.44
N SER A 63 28.95 10.37 -11.73
CA SER A 63 29.93 11.37 -12.16
C SER A 63 29.62 12.76 -11.62
N GLN A 64 28.34 13.15 -11.65
CA GLN A 64 27.90 14.45 -11.12
C GLN A 64 28.03 14.54 -9.60
N ILE A 65 27.72 13.44 -8.90
CA ILE A 65 27.89 13.35 -7.44
C ILE A 65 29.36 13.47 -7.06
N ASP A 66 30.24 12.76 -7.79
CA ASP A 66 31.69 12.76 -7.53
C ASP A 66 32.30 14.15 -7.78
N GLU A 67 31.93 14.83 -8.87
CA GLU A 67 32.38 16.18 -9.16
C GLU A 67 32.01 17.16 -8.03
N LEU A 68 30.76 17.10 -7.56
CA LEU A 68 30.29 17.94 -6.46
C LEU A 68 30.99 17.62 -5.14
N ASN A 69 31.25 16.35 -4.86
CA ASN A 69 31.97 15.93 -3.66
C ASN A 69 33.43 16.40 -3.69
N VAL A 70 34.11 16.25 -4.82
CA VAL A 70 35.49 16.76 -5.00
C VAL A 70 35.57 18.27 -4.83
N GLU A 71 34.60 19.03 -5.39
CA GLU A 71 34.51 20.47 -5.20
C GLU A 71 34.28 20.83 -3.72
N LYS A 72 33.37 20.11 -3.04
CA LYS A 72 33.06 20.29 -1.62
C LYS A 72 34.28 20.04 -0.74
N GLU A 73 35.04 18.97 -1.00
CA GLU A 73 36.27 18.67 -0.24
C GLU A 73 37.33 19.76 -0.38
N LYS A 74 37.56 20.26 -1.61
CA LYS A 74 38.53 21.37 -1.84
C LYS A 74 38.18 22.65 -1.09
N LEU A 75 36.89 22.88 -0.84
CA LEU A 75 36.40 24.10 -0.18
C LEU A 75 36.17 23.90 1.34
N SER A 76 36.25 22.65 1.82
CA SER A 76 35.93 22.33 3.24
C SER A 76 36.81 22.99 4.26
N ASP A 77 38.12 23.15 3.93
CA ASP A 77 39.11 23.73 4.84
C ASP A 77 39.18 25.26 4.76
N SER A 78 38.46 25.86 3.83
CA SER A 78 38.44 27.31 3.64
C SER A 78 37.61 28.02 4.73
N LYS A 79 38.15 29.12 5.25
CA LYS A 79 37.51 29.94 6.25
C LYS A 79 36.72 31.12 5.65
N THR A 80 36.77 31.33 4.33
CA THR A 80 36.11 32.44 3.67
C THR A 80 34.59 32.30 3.69
N ARG A 81 33.89 33.43 3.71
CA ARG A 81 32.43 33.47 3.71
C ARG A 81 31.85 32.95 2.38
N GLU A 82 32.55 33.21 1.29
CA GLU A 82 32.15 32.78 -0.06
C GLU A 82 32.23 31.27 -0.22
N ASP A 83 33.32 30.64 0.24
CA ASP A 83 33.50 29.19 0.16
C ASP A 83 32.50 28.46 1.04
N LYS A 84 32.19 28.97 2.22
CA LYS A 84 31.12 28.42 3.07
C LYS A 84 29.76 28.53 2.41
N ALA A 85 29.46 29.59 1.68
CA ALA A 85 28.23 29.74 0.93
C ALA A 85 28.20 28.73 -0.22
N ARG A 86 29.33 28.52 -0.92
CA ARG A 86 29.45 27.54 -2.00
C ARG A 86 29.28 26.10 -1.51
N VAL A 87 29.89 25.72 -0.40
CA VAL A 87 29.72 24.40 0.24
C VAL A 87 28.24 24.16 0.57
N LYS A 88 27.54 25.18 1.10
CA LYS A 88 26.10 25.06 1.39
C LYS A 88 25.26 24.91 0.12
N ALA A 89 25.65 25.55 -0.96
CA ALA A 89 24.98 25.38 -2.27
C ALA A 89 25.20 23.96 -2.83
N ILE A 90 26.43 23.43 -2.75
CA ILE A 90 26.74 22.05 -3.16
C ILE A 90 25.94 21.03 -2.33
N GLN A 91 25.84 21.22 -1.02
CA GLN A 91 25.01 20.35 -0.18
C GLN A 91 23.53 20.32 -0.60
N LYS A 92 22.99 21.48 -0.98
CA LYS A 92 21.62 21.54 -1.52
C LYS A 92 21.49 20.83 -2.88
N GLN A 93 22.51 20.96 -3.75
CA GLN A 93 22.53 20.26 -5.04
C GLN A 93 22.58 18.75 -4.84
N LEU A 94 23.43 18.26 -3.94
CA LEU A 94 23.51 16.83 -3.61
C LEU A 94 22.18 16.31 -3.04
N ALA A 95 21.55 17.04 -2.13
CA ALA A 95 20.25 16.68 -1.57
C ALA A 95 19.16 16.63 -2.68
N PHE A 96 19.18 17.56 -3.61
CA PHE A 96 18.27 17.57 -4.74
C PHE A 96 18.49 16.36 -5.68
N ILE A 97 19.76 15.97 -5.93
CA ILE A 97 20.09 14.78 -6.71
C ILE A 97 19.58 13.52 -6.00
N GLU A 98 19.70 13.43 -4.68
CA GLU A 98 19.15 12.30 -3.90
C GLU A 98 17.61 12.22 -4.02
N GLU A 99 16.92 13.35 -3.92
CA GLU A 99 15.47 13.39 -4.15
C GLU A 99 15.10 12.94 -5.55
N GLN A 100 15.85 13.36 -6.58
CA GLN A 100 15.64 12.91 -7.95
C GLN A 100 15.87 11.39 -8.09
N ILE A 101 16.91 10.84 -7.49
CA ILE A 101 17.18 9.39 -7.51
C ILE A 101 15.99 8.63 -6.95
N ILE A 102 15.45 9.06 -5.81
CA ILE A 102 14.29 8.43 -5.18
C ILE A 102 13.05 8.49 -6.10
N GLU A 103 12.76 9.64 -6.68
CA GLU A 103 11.59 9.80 -7.57
C GLU A 103 11.74 9.01 -8.88
N GLU A 104 12.92 9.06 -9.50
CA GLU A 104 13.20 8.36 -10.76
C GLU A 104 13.30 6.84 -10.58
N ALA A 105 13.60 6.35 -9.38
CA ALA A 105 13.61 4.93 -9.06
C ALA A 105 12.21 4.32 -8.92
N LYS A 106 11.17 5.09 -8.60
CA LYS A 106 9.81 4.58 -8.35
C LYS A 106 9.23 3.70 -9.47
N PRO A 107 9.34 4.03 -10.76
CA PRO A 107 8.87 3.15 -11.84
C PRO A 107 9.63 1.80 -11.83
N ARG A 108 10.94 1.85 -11.60
CA ARG A 108 11.77 0.65 -11.56
C ARG A 108 11.45 -0.26 -10.38
N VAL A 109 11.15 0.31 -9.23
CA VAL A 109 10.66 -0.45 -8.06
C VAL A 109 9.39 -1.22 -8.41
N LYS A 110 8.46 -0.61 -9.14
CA LYS A 110 7.21 -1.27 -9.56
C LYS A 110 7.44 -2.42 -10.54
N GLU A 111 8.44 -2.32 -11.40
CA GLU A 111 8.84 -3.42 -12.28
C GLU A 111 9.51 -4.58 -11.52
N LEU A 112 10.37 -4.28 -10.54
CA LEU A 112 11.07 -5.28 -9.74
C LEU A 112 10.17 -5.98 -8.73
N PHE A 113 9.19 -5.23 -8.17
CA PHE A 113 8.20 -5.74 -7.23
C PHE A 113 6.83 -5.74 -7.87
N ASP A 114 6.70 -6.51 -8.95
CA ASP A 114 5.42 -6.67 -9.66
C ASP A 114 4.59 -7.80 -9.08
N TYR A 115 3.27 -7.64 -9.09
CA TYR A 115 2.31 -8.66 -8.68
C TYR A 115 0.96 -8.42 -9.34
N GLU A 116 0.22 -9.50 -9.58
CA GLU A 116 -1.10 -9.45 -10.18
C GLU A 116 -2.12 -8.86 -9.20
N ILE A 117 -2.95 -7.94 -9.69
CA ILE A 117 -4.05 -7.35 -8.94
C ILE A 117 -5.36 -7.79 -9.59
N PRO A 118 -6.13 -8.70 -8.97
CA PRO A 118 -7.44 -9.09 -9.48
C PRO A 118 -8.38 -7.88 -9.45
N ILE A 119 -9.11 -7.71 -10.57
CA ILE A 119 -10.12 -6.66 -10.70
C ILE A 119 -11.45 -7.31 -11.01
N ALA A 120 -12.46 -7.03 -10.21
CA ALA A 120 -13.82 -7.50 -10.39
C ALA A 120 -14.75 -6.35 -10.75
N LEU A 121 -15.66 -6.62 -11.66
CA LEU A 121 -16.76 -5.72 -12.01
C LEU A 121 -18.06 -6.39 -11.59
N VAL A 122 -18.76 -5.79 -10.63
CA VAL A 122 -20.08 -6.19 -10.16
C VAL A 122 -21.12 -5.29 -10.82
N ASN A 123 -22.04 -5.87 -11.56
CA ASN A 123 -23.12 -5.15 -12.24
C ASN A 123 -24.39 -5.11 -11.38
N ASP A 124 -24.59 -6.12 -10.52
CA ASP A 124 -25.72 -6.18 -9.59
C ASP A 124 -25.23 -6.62 -8.20
N ALA A 125 -25.43 -5.78 -7.23
CA ALA A 125 -24.99 -5.99 -5.85
C ALA A 125 -26.14 -6.39 -4.89
N GLY A 126 -27.25 -6.91 -5.44
CA GLY A 126 -28.38 -7.36 -4.65
C GLY A 126 -29.28 -6.25 -4.09
N ILE A 127 -29.14 -5.01 -4.58
CA ILE A 127 -29.96 -3.87 -4.16
C ILE A 127 -30.40 -3.04 -5.37
N THR A 128 -31.63 -2.61 -5.37
CA THR A 128 -32.19 -1.73 -6.41
C THR A 128 -31.93 -0.25 -6.12
N THR A 129 -32.17 0.60 -7.12
CA THR A 129 -32.09 2.08 -6.98
C THR A 129 -33.04 2.66 -5.92
N THR A 130 -34.10 1.90 -5.57
CA THR A 130 -35.06 2.29 -4.50
C THR A 130 -34.67 1.76 -3.12
N GLY A 131 -33.55 1.01 -3.01
CA GLY A 131 -33.11 0.40 -1.77
C GLY A 131 -33.77 -0.94 -1.44
N ALA A 132 -34.59 -1.49 -2.34
CA ALA A 132 -35.17 -2.81 -2.16
C ALA A 132 -34.15 -3.90 -2.49
N VAL A 133 -34.32 -5.08 -1.88
CA VAL A 133 -33.50 -6.25 -2.19
C VAL A 133 -33.78 -6.71 -3.64
N SER A 134 -32.72 -6.95 -4.40
CA SER A 134 -32.76 -7.56 -5.73
C SER A 134 -32.41 -9.04 -5.64
N GLU A 135 -33.11 -9.86 -6.41
CA GLU A 135 -32.78 -11.30 -6.53
C GLU A 135 -31.44 -11.52 -7.26
N ASN A 136 -31.07 -10.58 -8.12
CA ASN A 136 -29.79 -10.59 -8.80
C ASN A 136 -28.71 -10.05 -7.86
N ASN A 137 -27.78 -10.91 -7.46
CA ASN A 137 -26.65 -10.53 -6.61
C ASN A 137 -25.41 -11.30 -7.05
N GLU A 138 -24.47 -10.58 -7.63
CA GLU A 138 -23.20 -11.15 -8.11
C GLU A 138 -22.13 -11.30 -7.01
N LEU A 139 -22.32 -10.66 -5.83
CA LEU A 139 -21.32 -10.69 -4.76
C LEU A 139 -20.99 -12.10 -4.26
N PRO A 140 -21.97 -13.00 -4.02
CA PRO A 140 -21.66 -14.37 -3.60
C PRO A 140 -20.89 -15.19 -4.65
N LYS A 141 -21.09 -14.86 -5.93
CA LYS A 141 -20.32 -15.47 -7.03
C LYS A 141 -18.88 -14.95 -7.01
N LEU A 142 -18.70 -13.63 -6.87
CA LEU A 142 -17.39 -13.02 -6.75
C LEU A 142 -16.60 -13.57 -5.57
N GLU A 143 -17.25 -13.74 -4.41
CA GLU A 143 -16.63 -14.34 -3.22
C GLU A 143 -16.04 -15.71 -3.52
N LYS A 144 -16.82 -16.59 -4.17
CA LYS A 144 -16.38 -17.94 -4.54
C LYS A 144 -15.24 -17.91 -5.56
N GLU A 145 -15.35 -17.05 -6.58
CA GLU A 145 -14.31 -16.91 -7.61
C GLU A 145 -13.01 -16.38 -7.03
N PHE A 146 -13.10 -15.38 -6.14
CA PHE A 146 -11.93 -14.85 -5.46
C PHE A 146 -11.30 -15.86 -4.49
N ALA A 147 -12.10 -16.62 -3.75
CA ALA A 147 -11.59 -17.68 -2.88
C ALA A 147 -10.82 -18.73 -3.69
N ALA A 148 -11.38 -19.20 -4.81
CA ALA A 148 -10.71 -20.17 -5.68
C ALA A 148 -9.43 -19.61 -6.31
N TYR A 149 -9.41 -18.33 -6.69
CA TYR A 149 -8.21 -17.64 -7.16
C TYR A 149 -7.16 -17.55 -6.06
N ASN A 150 -7.55 -17.11 -4.87
CA ASN A 150 -6.65 -16.99 -3.73
C ASN A 150 -6.05 -18.34 -3.30
N ASP A 151 -6.82 -19.41 -3.33
CA ASP A 151 -6.33 -20.76 -3.05
C ASP A 151 -5.24 -21.21 -4.02
N LYS A 152 -5.34 -20.76 -5.27
CA LYS A 152 -4.37 -21.06 -6.32
C LYS A 152 -3.09 -20.22 -6.20
N VAL A 153 -3.20 -18.91 -5.99
CA VAL A 153 -2.07 -17.98 -6.04
C VAL A 153 -1.51 -17.61 -4.66
N LYS A 154 -2.23 -17.97 -3.58
CA LYS A 154 -1.81 -17.72 -2.19
C LYS A 154 -1.54 -16.24 -1.89
N LEU A 155 -2.30 -15.34 -2.51
CA LEU A 155 -2.17 -13.89 -2.28
C LEU A 155 -2.45 -13.51 -0.83
N TRP A 156 -3.41 -14.18 -0.23
CA TRP A 156 -3.89 -13.90 1.12
C TRP A 156 -4.27 -15.21 1.79
N GLN A 157 -3.78 -15.44 3.01
CA GLN A 157 -4.22 -16.55 3.84
C GLN A 157 -5.39 -16.08 4.69
N HIS A 158 -6.49 -16.79 4.63
CA HIS A 158 -7.60 -16.56 5.55
C HIS A 158 -7.17 -17.03 6.93
N HIS A 159 -6.82 -16.10 7.79
CA HIS A 159 -6.77 -16.39 9.21
C HIS A 159 -8.21 -16.32 9.72
N ASP A 160 -8.62 -17.40 10.38
CA ASP A 160 -9.89 -17.40 11.08
C ASP A 160 -9.77 -16.45 12.28
N TYR A 161 -10.02 -15.17 12.02
CA TYR A 161 -10.12 -14.15 13.08
C TYR A 161 -11.41 -14.38 13.89
N SER A 162 -11.63 -15.61 14.31
CA SER A 162 -12.78 -15.97 15.10
C SER A 162 -12.76 -15.14 16.38
N ILE A 163 -13.37 -13.96 16.28
CA ILE A 163 -13.86 -13.18 17.40
C ILE A 163 -12.76 -12.82 18.40
N LEU A 164 -12.02 -11.74 18.10
CA LEU A 164 -11.14 -11.05 19.04
C LEU A 164 -11.84 -10.70 20.37
N TYR A 165 -13.16 -10.55 20.35
CA TYR A 165 -13.97 -10.19 21.50
C TYR A 165 -15.28 -10.94 21.47
N GLU A 166 -15.62 -11.59 22.57
CA GLU A 166 -16.96 -12.07 22.86
C GLU A 166 -17.71 -11.00 23.65
N TYR A 167 -18.94 -10.71 23.23
CA TYR A 167 -19.84 -9.82 23.92
C TYR A 167 -20.91 -10.66 24.60
N ASN A 168 -20.87 -10.70 25.91
CA ASN A 168 -21.90 -11.38 26.70
C ASN A 168 -22.83 -10.33 27.29
N VAL A 169 -24.15 -10.49 27.08
CA VAL A 169 -25.16 -9.61 27.66
C VAL A 169 -25.61 -10.24 28.98
N GLY A 170 -25.37 -9.53 30.07
CA GLY A 170 -25.86 -9.94 31.40
C GLY A 170 -27.38 -9.85 31.49
N THR A 171 -27.96 -10.52 32.47
CA THR A 171 -29.41 -10.48 32.76
C THR A 171 -29.90 -9.10 33.21
N ASP A 172 -28.98 -8.25 33.61
CA ASP A 172 -29.20 -6.85 33.96
C ASP A 172 -29.06 -5.88 32.77
N GLY A 173 -28.82 -6.40 31.56
CA GLY A 173 -28.58 -5.62 30.36
C GLY A 173 -27.13 -5.10 30.25
N SER A 174 -26.25 -5.44 31.16
CA SER A 174 -24.82 -5.09 31.04
C SER A 174 -24.17 -5.85 29.91
N ILE A 175 -23.26 -5.17 29.15
CA ILE A 175 -22.47 -5.79 28.10
C ILE A 175 -21.05 -6.00 28.62
N VAL A 176 -20.67 -7.25 28.79
CA VAL A 176 -19.30 -7.64 29.15
C VAL A 176 -18.55 -8.05 27.87
N ARG A 177 -17.47 -7.36 27.61
CA ARG A 177 -16.56 -7.66 26.51
C ARG A 177 -15.41 -8.51 27.04
N THR A 178 -15.31 -9.75 26.58
CA THR A 178 -14.21 -10.64 26.92
C THR A 178 -13.24 -10.73 25.73
N PHE A 179 -11.97 -10.50 25.98
CA PHE A 179 -10.93 -10.67 24.98
C PHE A 179 -10.60 -12.17 24.86
N ASN A 180 -10.64 -12.70 23.65
CA ASN A 180 -10.31 -14.08 23.38
C ASN A 180 -8.83 -14.16 22.97
N GLU A 181 -7.96 -14.52 23.91
CA GLU A 181 -6.53 -14.76 23.66
C GLU A 181 -6.33 -16.10 22.95
N LYS A 182 -6.72 -16.22 21.69
CA LYS A 182 -6.13 -17.27 20.85
C LYS A 182 -4.82 -16.74 20.32
N GLU A 183 -3.74 -17.40 20.62
CA GLU A 183 -2.36 -17.04 20.31
C GLU A 183 -2.12 -16.69 18.82
N ASP A 184 -2.97 -17.19 17.91
CA ASP A 184 -2.83 -17.00 16.47
C ASP A 184 -3.40 -15.65 15.94
N VAL A 185 -4.01 -14.84 16.78
CA VAL A 185 -4.72 -13.62 16.35
C VAL A 185 -3.81 -12.40 16.26
N LEU A 186 -2.63 -12.42 16.81
CA LEU A 186 -1.77 -11.24 16.99
C LEU A 186 -0.38 -11.33 16.35
N THR A 187 -0.12 -12.27 15.49
CA THR A 187 1.08 -12.18 14.63
C THR A 187 0.80 -11.23 13.48
N TRP A 188 0.94 -9.95 13.80
CA TRP A 188 0.97 -8.87 12.83
C TRP A 188 2.39 -8.65 12.34
#